data_c219a2809cb7c1390d4d60aa07068bd1
#
_entry.id   c219a2809cb7c1390d4d60aa07068bd1
#
_cell.length_a   1.000
_cell.length_b   1.000
_cell.length_c   1.000
_cell.angle_alpha   90.00
_cell.angle_beta   90.00
_cell.angle_gamma   90.00
#
_symmetry.space_group_name_H-M   'P 1'
#
loop_
_entity.id
_entity.type
_entity.pdbx_description
1 polymer ?
#
loop_
_entity_poly.entity_id
_entity_poly.type
_entity_poly.pdbx_seq_one_letter_code
_entity_poly.pdbx_strand_id
1 'polypeptide(L)'
;MRSLAFLSLLAGLAATPVIAEDFNLIEEVETEALTPGAAAGAVLGERRFVLSFEPSSIREAGLIRSKFEKEGIFADVLDDLADQIALPVDVPVTFADCGYPNAFWSPSEQSITFCYELIVLYNDTYQHLEGPEGSLFRWADQSTVLSGTTLFVLLHELGHGLTALYDLPITGREEDAVDQFAALTLIGADEEGDTFEERPSRFALLGAYFFKQLAGAPEDLTRAIFSNEHSLGQQRYYDVMCLIIGSDMETYAPILTPGMVMVFDTVEKNPADFDQAKVMDWLAKTDDLNILPSSRALRCQQEFARYNASWDYIVDTFMTVQAD
;
A
#
# COMPACT_ATOMS: atom_id res chain seq x y z
N MET A 1 18.10 11.56 -36.86
CA MET A 1 17.74 12.80 -37.54
C MET A 1 16.36 12.63 -38.18
N ARG A 2 15.31 12.91 -37.46
CA ARG A 2 13.89 13.12 -37.88
C ARG A 2 13.08 13.43 -36.63
N SER A 3 13.18 14.66 -36.15
CA SER A 3 12.30 15.16 -35.08
C SER A 3 12.38 16.67 -35.00
N LEU A 4 11.97 17.36 -36.10
CA LEU A 4 11.89 18.82 -36.15
C LEU A 4 10.75 19.28 -37.08
N ALA A 5 9.62 18.60 -37.06
CA ALA A 5 8.46 18.94 -37.91
C ALA A 5 7.14 19.13 -37.18
N PHE A 6 7.16 19.30 -35.84
CA PHE A 6 5.92 19.49 -35.06
C PHE A 6 5.80 20.86 -34.36
N LEU A 7 6.74 21.79 -34.64
CA LEU A 7 6.75 23.14 -34.02
C LEU A 7 6.29 24.28 -34.93
N SER A 8 5.72 24.01 -36.08
CA SER A 8 5.37 25.08 -37.05
C SER A 8 3.87 25.26 -37.32
N LEU A 9 2.96 24.72 -36.50
CA LEU A 9 1.52 24.86 -36.72
C LEU A 9 0.76 25.57 -35.58
N LEU A 10 1.46 26.24 -34.68
CA LEU A 10 0.83 27.02 -33.59
C LEU A 10 1.13 28.53 -33.65
N ALA A 11 1.56 29.04 -34.81
CA ALA A 11 1.74 30.45 -35.01
C ALA A 11 0.53 31.07 -35.77
N GLY A 12 -0.63 31.11 -35.12
CA GLY A 12 -1.83 31.66 -35.77
C GLY A 12 -3.02 31.94 -34.87
N LEU A 13 -2.86 31.97 -33.56
CA LEU A 13 -3.88 32.47 -32.66
C LEU A 13 -3.29 33.64 -31.88
N ALA A 14 -3.56 34.87 -32.34
CA ALA A 14 -3.31 36.06 -31.56
C ALA A 14 -4.19 36.04 -30.31
N ALA A 15 -3.65 35.48 -29.23
CA ALA A 15 -4.23 35.62 -27.89
C ALA A 15 -3.81 36.98 -27.34
N THR A 16 -4.78 37.79 -27.00
CA THR A 16 -4.62 39.03 -26.26
C THR A 16 -3.80 38.81 -24.99
N PRO A 17 -2.84 39.72 -24.68
CA PRO A 17 -1.98 39.55 -23.49
C PRO A 17 -2.70 40.06 -22.24
N VAL A 18 -3.57 39.28 -21.62
CA VAL A 18 -4.26 39.67 -20.38
C VAL A 18 -4.11 38.63 -19.24
N ILE A 19 -3.33 37.56 -19.42
CA ILE A 19 -3.21 36.52 -18.37
C ILE A 19 -1.76 36.19 -18.02
N ALA A 20 -0.80 37.08 -18.21
CA ALA A 20 0.59 36.82 -17.89
C ALA A 20 1.12 37.52 -16.63
N GLU A 21 0.32 38.34 -15.96
CA GLU A 21 0.80 39.08 -14.78
C GLU A 21 0.32 38.54 -13.43
N ASP A 22 -0.62 37.59 -13.40
CA ASP A 22 -1.16 37.07 -12.12
C ASP A 22 -0.73 35.63 -11.76
N PHE A 23 0.22 35.01 -12.48
CA PHE A 23 0.75 33.69 -12.15
C PHE A 23 2.18 33.73 -11.57
N ASN A 24 2.55 34.82 -10.90
CA ASN A 24 3.76 34.84 -10.07
C ASN A 24 3.41 34.40 -8.64
N LEU A 25 2.72 33.25 -8.49
CA LEU A 25 2.44 32.58 -7.22
C LEU A 25 3.45 31.46 -6.91
N ILE A 26 4.55 31.41 -7.64
CA ILE A 26 5.73 30.70 -7.14
C ILE A 26 6.60 31.81 -6.54
N GLU A 27 6.34 32.20 -5.27
CA GLU A 27 7.43 32.63 -4.43
C GLU A 27 8.55 31.60 -4.64
N GLU A 28 9.77 32.06 -4.89
CA GLU A 28 10.93 31.20 -4.85
C GLU A 28 10.92 30.55 -3.45
N VAL A 29 10.36 29.33 -3.36
CA VAL A 29 10.63 28.45 -2.26
C VAL A 29 12.14 28.23 -2.39
N GLU A 30 12.92 28.85 -1.53
CA GLU A 30 14.31 28.46 -1.33
C GLU A 30 14.25 26.97 -1.05
N THR A 31 14.52 26.16 -2.08
CA THR A 31 14.76 24.75 -1.93
C THR A 31 16.08 24.66 -1.17
N GLU A 32 16.03 24.69 0.16
CA GLU A 32 17.11 24.09 0.93
C GLU A 32 17.30 22.72 0.34
N ALA A 33 18.50 22.46 -0.16
CA ALA A 33 18.84 21.16 -0.70
C ALA A 33 18.48 20.14 0.38
N LEU A 34 17.55 19.22 0.06
CA LEU A 34 17.20 18.10 0.93
C LEU A 34 18.53 17.48 1.39
N THR A 35 18.91 17.72 2.62
CA THR A 35 20.11 17.13 3.20
C THR A 35 19.71 15.71 3.58
N PRO A 36 20.21 14.67 2.89
CA PRO A 36 19.96 13.31 3.31
C PRO A 36 20.45 13.14 4.75
N GLY A 37 19.58 12.68 5.61
CA GLY A 37 19.94 12.42 7.00
C GLY A 37 18.67 12.35 7.85
N ALA A 38 18.67 11.46 8.82
CA ALA A 38 17.63 11.43 9.86
C ALA A 38 17.40 12.86 10.38
N ALA A 39 16.16 13.18 10.73
CA ALA A 39 15.80 14.47 11.30
C ALA A 39 16.87 14.87 12.34
N ALA A 40 17.46 16.05 12.19
CA ALA A 40 18.68 16.43 12.89
C ALA A 40 18.56 16.18 14.40
N GLY A 41 19.34 15.25 14.94
CA GLY A 41 19.33 14.86 16.36
C GLY A 41 18.42 13.68 16.72
N ALA A 42 17.77 13.02 15.75
CA ALA A 42 17.04 11.79 16.03
C ALA A 42 18.02 10.64 16.38
N VAL A 43 17.68 9.85 17.38
CA VAL A 43 18.50 8.73 17.87
C VAL A 43 17.65 7.47 17.84
N LEU A 44 18.20 6.41 17.30
CA LEU A 44 17.53 5.12 17.21
C LEU A 44 17.08 4.64 18.60
N GLY A 45 15.81 4.25 18.71
CA GLY A 45 15.23 3.73 19.96
C GLY A 45 14.93 4.77 21.05
N GLU A 46 15.20 6.06 20.84
CA GLU A 46 14.92 7.14 21.82
C GLU A 46 13.45 7.55 21.82
N ARG A 47 12.81 7.53 20.64
CA ARG A 47 11.42 7.88 20.44
C ARG A 47 10.62 6.67 20.01
N ARG A 48 9.34 6.66 20.33
CA ARG A 48 8.46 5.53 20.13
C ARG A 48 7.14 5.92 19.51
N PHE A 49 6.45 4.94 18.94
CA PHE A 49 5.03 5.02 18.71
C PHE A 49 4.31 4.75 20.03
N VAL A 50 3.43 5.66 20.43
CA VAL A 50 2.71 5.58 21.70
C VAL A 50 1.29 5.09 21.44
N LEU A 51 1.09 3.77 21.50
CA LEU A 51 -0.20 3.14 21.24
C LEU A 51 -1.17 3.34 22.40
N SER A 52 -2.41 3.74 22.10
CA SER A 52 -3.49 3.87 23.05
C SER A 52 -4.83 3.43 22.48
N PHE A 53 -5.69 2.89 23.33
CA PHE A 53 -7.04 2.46 22.98
C PHE A 53 -8.04 3.18 23.89
N GLU A 54 -8.70 4.21 23.36
CA GLU A 54 -9.70 4.95 24.09
C GLU A 54 -10.97 4.11 24.35
N PRO A 55 -11.71 4.37 25.43
CA PRO A 55 -13.02 3.74 25.65
C PRO A 55 -13.98 4.04 24.51
N SER A 56 -14.69 3.02 24.01
CA SER A 56 -15.67 3.18 22.94
C SER A 56 -17.10 3.10 23.44
N SER A 57 -17.97 3.95 22.90
CA SER A 57 -19.42 3.89 23.07
C SER A 57 -20.07 2.85 22.14
N ILE A 58 -19.34 2.35 21.15
CA ILE A 58 -19.76 1.33 20.19
C ILE A 58 -19.53 -0.05 20.80
N ARG A 59 -20.61 -0.82 21.00
CA ARG A 59 -20.51 -2.12 21.67
C ARG A 59 -19.56 -3.10 20.97
N GLU A 60 -19.67 -3.21 19.66
CA GLU A 60 -18.81 -4.07 18.84
C GLU A 60 -17.33 -3.65 18.94
N ALA A 61 -17.06 -2.36 18.89
CA ALA A 61 -15.73 -1.80 19.04
C ALA A 61 -15.11 -2.11 20.42
N GLY A 62 -15.89 -2.11 21.48
CA GLY A 62 -15.42 -2.50 22.81
C GLY A 62 -14.92 -3.94 22.89
N LEU A 63 -15.56 -4.87 22.15
CA LEU A 63 -15.11 -6.26 22.07
C LEU A 63 -13.84 -6.38 21.23
N ILE A 64 -13.77 -5.69 20.09
CA ILE A 64 -12.63 -5.65 19.19
C ILE A 64 -11.42 -5.04 19.91
N ARG A 65 -11.60 -3.91 20.57
CA ARG A 65 -10.58 -3.27 21.41
C ARG A 65 -9.94 -4.25 22.39
N SER A 66 -10.77 -4.92 23.22
CA SER A 66 -10.27 -5.88 24.22
C SER A 66 -9.47 -7.01 23.60
N LYS A 67 -9.78 -7.37 22.35
CA LYS A 67 -9.06 -8.38 21.61
C LYS A 67 -7.72 -7.83 21.11
N PHE A 68 -7.69 -6.66 20.51
CA PHE A 68 -6.47 -6.02 20.02
C PHE A 68 -5.48 -5.77 21.16
N GLU A 69 -5.96 -5.28 22.31
CA GLU A 69 -5.14 -5.13 23.52
C GLU A 69 -4.54 -6.47 23.99
N LYS A 70 -5.29 -7.56 23.88
CA LYS A 70 -4.82 -8.89 24.31
C LYS A 70 -3.87 -9.54 23.32
N GLU A 71 -4.09 -9.38 22.02
CA GLU A 71 -3.26 -9.97 20.98
C GLU A 71 -1.90 -9.26 20.86
N GLY A 72 -1.81 -7.96 21.14
CA GLY A 72 -0.57 -7.19 21.15
C GLY A 72 0.03 -6.89 19.78
N ILE A 73 -0.51 -7.41 18.68
CA ILE A 73 0.08 -7.33 17.33
C ILE A 73 0.42 -5.90 16.90
N PHE A 74 -0.39 -4.92 17.26
CA PHE A 74 -0.12 -3.51 16.91
C PHE A 74 1.05 -2.95 17.71
N ALA A 75 1.15 -3.30 18.98
CA ALA A 75 2.27 -2.89 19.83
C ALA A 75 3.58 -3.51 19.31
N ASP A 76 3.57 -4.82 19.05
CA ASP A 76 4.74 -5.54 18.57
C ASP A 76 5.26 -4.94 17.26
N VAL A 77 4.40 -4.71 16.26
CA VAL A 77 4.81 -4.11 14.98
C VAL A 77 5.32 -2.68 15.13
N LEU A 78 4.66 -1.86 15.96
CA LEU A 78 5.08 -0.49 16.20
C LEU A 78 6.41 -0.41 16.96
N ASP A 79 6.64 -1.31 17.90
CA ASP A 79 7.91 -1.42 18.63
C ASP A 79 9.04 -1.88 17.72
N ASP A 80 8.80 -2.90 16.88
CA ASP A 80 9.78 -3.38 15.90
C ASP A 80 10.18 -2.30 14.91
N LEU A 81 9.22 -1.50 14.43
CA LEU A 81 9.51 -0.37 13.54
C LEU A 81 10.31 0.73 14.27
N ALA A 82 9.94 1.07 15.51
CA ALA A 82 10.66 2.08 16.29
C ALA A 82 12.10 1.65 16.67
N ASP A 83 12.37 0.35 16.64
CA ASP A 83 13.73 -0.17 16.81
C ASP A 83 14.57 -0.09 15.52
N GLN A 84 13.94 0.05 14.36
CA GLN A 84 14.60 0.08 13.06
C GLN A 84 14.80 1.51 12.52
N ILE A 85 13.97 2.48 12.95
CA ILE A 85 13.99 3.87 12.46
C ILE A 85 14.23 4.86 13.60
N ALA A 86 14.98 5.92 13.34
CA ALA A 86 15.29 6.97 14.32
C ALA A 86 14.20 8.06 14.30
N LEU A 87 13.11 7.85 15.02
CA LEU A 87 11.99 8.79 15.05
C LEU A 87 12.41 10.15 15.61
N PRO A 88 12.01 11.28 15.00
CA PRO A 88 12.34 12.62 15.51
C PRO A 88 11.51 13.01 16.74
N VAL A 89 10.32 12.43 16.90
CA VAL A 89 9.39 12.67 18.00
C VAL A 89 8.68 11.38 18.41
N ASP A 90 8.08 11.36 19.60
CA ASP A 90 7.14 10.31 19.94
C ASP A 90 5.86 10.50 19.11
N VAL A 91 5.34 9.43 18.50
CA VAL A 91 4.17 9.48 17.63
C VAL A 91 2.99 8.79 18.32
N PRO A 92 2.01 9.54 18.82
CA PRO A 92 0.77 8.94 19.35
C PRO A 92 0.01 8.18 18.26
N VAL A 93 -0.43 6.96 18.58
CA VAL A 93 -1.29 6.12 17.76
C VAL A 93 -2.51 5.78 18.61
N THR A 94 -3.65 6.38 18.28
CA THR A 94 -4.85 6.32 19.14
C THR A 94 -6.01 5.68 18.40
N PHE A 95 -6.59 4.64 18.99
CA PHE A 95 -7.86 4.08 18.57
C PHE A 95 -8.99 4.73 19.36
N ALA A 96 -9.96 5.34 18.68
CA ALA A 96 -11.03 6.12 19.32
C ALA A 96 -12.35 6.09 18.53
N ASP A 97 -13.44 6.54 19.17
CA ASP A 97 -14.69 6.86 18.47
C ASP A 97 -14.55 8.21 17.76
N CYS A 98 -14.78 8.25 16.44
CA CYS A 98 -14.70 9.49 15.65
C CYS A 98 -16.07 10.00 15.17
N GLY A 99 -17.09 9.15 15.20
CA GLY A 99 -18.42 9.44 14.65
C GLY A 99 -18.54 9.12 13.13
N TYR A 100 -17.49 8.67 12.49
CA TYR A 100 -17.45 8.24 11.08
C TYR A 100 -16.28 7.26 10.86
N PRO A 101 -16.41 6.35 9.86
CA PRO A 101 -15.34 5.38 9.56
C PRO A 101 -14.16 6.08 8.87
N ASN A 102 -13.01 6.13 9.53
CA ASN A 102 -11.77 6.69 8.98
C ASN A 102 -10.54 6.20 9.76
N ALA A 103 -9.36 6.37 9.16
CA ALA A 103 -8.07 6.43 9.83
C ALA A 103 -7.30 7.59 9.18
N PHE A 104 -6.44 8.27 9.92
CA PHE A 104 -5.70 9.40 9.36
C PHE A 104 -4.48 9.79 10.16
N TRP A 105 -3.44 10.25 9.46
CA TRP A 105 -2.35 11.01 10.01
C TRP A 105 -2.76 12.49 10.21
N SER A 106 -2.43 13.07 11.35
CA SER A 106 -2.61 14.50 11.66
C SER A 106 -1.27 15.23 11.64
N PRO A 107 -0.94 16.01 10.59
CA PRO A 107 0.34 16.72 10.51
C PRO A 107 0.54 17.73 11.65
N SER A 108 -0.53 18.39 12.10
CA SER A 108 -0.46 19.40 13.16
C SER A 108 -0.23 18.80 14.55
N GLU A 109 -0.69 17.57 14.78
CA GLU A 109 -0.56 16.86 16.06
C GLU A 109 0.56 15.82 16.02
N GLN A 110 1.10 15.54 14.83
CA GLN A 110 2.08 14.48 14.59
C GLN A 110 1.63 13.14 15.17
N SER A 111 0.37 12.77 14.90
CA SER A 111 -0.28 11.61 15.48
C SER A 111 -1.15 10.86 14.46
N ILE A 112 -1.41 9.59 14.74
CA ILE A 112 -2.34 8.76 13.98
C ILE A 112 -3.59 8.51 14.82
N THR A 113 -4.75 8.73 14.21
CA THR A 113 -6.04 8.35 14.79
C THR A 113 -6.68 7.25 13.96
N PHE A 114 -7.06 6.17 14.60
CA PHE A 114 -7.79 5.07 14.00
C PHE A 114 -9.20 4.99 14.60
N CYS A 115 -10.20 5.24 13.77
CA CYS A 115 -11.60 5.29 14.21
C CYS A 115 -12.17 3.88 14.37
N TYR A 116 -12.81 3.59 15.49
CA TYR A 116 -13.45 2.28 15.70
C TYR A 116 -14.56 1.99 14.69
N GLU A 117 -15.21 3.00 14.17
CA GLU A 117 -16.22 2.87 13.13
C GLU A 117 -15.66 2.23 11.84
N LEU A 118 -14.38 2.48 11.53
CA LEU A 118 -13.73 1.85 10.38
C LEU A 118 -13.56 0.34 10.59
N ILE A 119 -13.23 -0.09 11.82
CA ILE A 119 -13.09 -1.51 12.14
C ILE A 119 -14.45 -2.22 12.09
N VAL A 120 -15.51 -1.54 12.52
CA VAL A 120 -16.90 -2.05 12.38
C VAL A 120 -17.24 -2.20 10.88
N LEU A 121 -16.86 -1.25 10.04
CA LEU A 121 -17.03 -1.34 8.59
C LEU A 121 -16.27 -2.54 7.99
N TYR A 122 -15.05 -2.85 8.47
CA TYR A 122 -14.33 -4.05 8.04
C TYR A 122 -15.12 -5.32 8.37
N ASN A 123 -15.70 -5.38 9.58
CA ASN A 123 -16.52 -6.51 10.00
C ASN A 123 -17.71 -6.71 9.07
N ASP A 124 -18.43 -5.64 8.74
CA ASP A 124 -19.58 -5.70 7.83
C ASP A 124 -19.14 -6.15 6.42
N THR A 125 -18.00 -5.65 5.94
CA THR A 125 -17.43 -6.05 4.64
C THR A 125 -17.06 -7.53 4.62
N TYR A 126 -16.45 -8.04 5.70
CA TYR A 126 -16.07 -9.44 5.81
C TYR A 126 -17.26 -10.40 5.73
N GLN A 127 -18.40 -10.04 6.32
CA GLN A 127 -19.59 -10.89 6.31
C GLN A 127 -20.19 -11.10 4.90
N HIS A 128 -19.76 -10.27 3.94
CA HIS A 128 -20.23 -10.30 2.54
C HIS A 128 -19.18 -10.82 1.57
N LEU A 129 -18.14 -11.51 2.06
CA LEU A 129 -17.11 -12.14 1.21
C LEU A 129 -17.70 -13.29 0.41
N GLU A 130 -18.07 -13.03 -0.84
CA GLU A 130 -18.62 -14.00 -1.79
C GLU A 130 -17.69 -14.21 -3.00
N GLY A 131 -17.92 -15.32 -3.74
CA GLY A 131 -17.25 -15.60 -5.01
C GLY A 131 -15.81 -16.14 -4.90
N PRO A 132 -15.03 -16.08 -6.01
CA PRO A 132 -13.66 -16.60 -6.06
C PRO A 132 -12.74 -15.97 -5.03
N GLU A 133 -12.90 -14.68 -4.76
CA GLU A 133 -12.14 -13.93 -3.79
C GLU A 133 -12.51 -14.31 -2.35
N GLY A 134 -13.79 -14.58 -2.06
CA GLY A 134 -14.18 -15.16 -0.78
C GLY A 134 -13.50 -16.50 -0.52
N SER A 135 -13.16 -17.25 -1.58
CA SER A 135 -12.36 -18.47 -1.43
C SER A 135 -10.88 -18.21 -1.11
N LEU A 136 -10.35 -17.08 -1.56
CA LEU A 136 -8.99 -16.63 -1.23
C LEU A 136 -8.82 -16.41 0.27
N PHE A 137 -9.85 -15.92 0.97
CA PHE A 137 -9.79 -15.57 2.39
C PHE A 137 -10.32 -16.67 3.34
N ARG A 138 -10.53 -17.90 2.87
CA ARG A 138 -11.00 -19.02 3.72
C ARG A 138 -10.02 -19.40 4.85
N TRP A 139 -8.76 -19.00 4.74
CA TRP A 139 -7.75 -19.20 5.78
C TRP A 139 -7.94 -18.23 6.96
N ALA A 140 -8.63 -17.11 6.74
CA ALA A 140 -8.80 -16.07 7.75
C ALA A 140 -10.14 -16.23 8.48
N ASP A 141 -10.10 -16.30 9.80
CA ASP A 141 -11.29 -16.08 10.61
C ASP A 141 -11.58 -14.57 10.72
N GLN A 142 -12.75 -14.24 11.25
CA GLN A 142 -13.17 -12.85 11.45
C GLN A 142 -12.12 -12.01 12.18
N SER A 143 -11.46 -12.57 13.19
CA SER A 143 -10.43 -11.87 13.92
C SER A 143 -9.24 -11.52 13.05
N THR A 144 -8.74 -12.51 12.34
CA THR A 144 -7.61 -12.36 11.44
C THR A 144 -7.90 -11.29 10.37
N VAL A 145 -9.12 -11.29 9.81
CA VAL A 145 -9.53 -10.25 8.85
C VAL A 145 -9.49 -8.86 9.49
N LEU A 146 -10.09 -8.71 10.68
CA LEU A 146 -10.13 -7.42 11.36
C LEU A 146 -8.73 -6.93 11.73
N SER A 147 -7.92 -7.78 12.37
CA SER A 147 -6.54 -7.41 12.76
C SER A 147 -5.67 -7.12 11.55
N GLY A 148 -5.73 -7.98 10.52
CA GLY A 148 -4.88 -7.83 9.32
C GLY A 148 -5.25 -6.60 8.49
N THR A 149 -6.55 -6.35 8.24
CA THR A 149 -7.00 -5.14 7.53
C THR A 149 -6.64 -3.87 8.31
N THR A 150 -6.87 -3.89 9.64
CA THR A 150 -6.51 -2.77 10.51
C THR A 150 -5.00 -2.52 10.49
N LEU A 151 -4.18 -3.56 10.56
CA LEU A 151 -2.73 -3.44 10.53
C LEU A 151 -2.24 -2.84 9.21
N PHE A 152 -2.75 -3.31 8.07
CA PHE A 152 -2.37 -2.75 6.78
C PHE A 152 -2.71 -1.25 6.68
N VAL A 153 -3.92 -0.85 7.09
CA VAL A 153 -4.33 0.56 7.05
C VAL A 153 -3.56 1.39 8.08
N LEU A 154 -3.23 0.84 9.25
CA LEU A 154 -2.37 1.52 10.22
C LEU A 154 -0.99 1.79 9.64
N LEU A 155 -0.38 0.83 8.95
CA LEU A 155 0.90 1.00 8.28
C LEU A 155 0.82 2.00 7.12
N HIS A 156 -0.32 2.07 6.41
CA HIS A 156 -0.58 3.10 5.41
C HIS A 156 -0.56 4.50 6.03
N GLU A 157 -1.32 4.73 7.11
CA GLU A 157 -1.32 6.02 7.82
C GLU A 157 0.05 6.35 8.43
N LEU A 158 0.77 5.33 8.88
CA LEU A 158 2.15 5.48 9.33
C LEU A 158 3.06 5.94 8.19
N GLY A 159 2.87 5.44 6.98
CA GLY A 159 3.56 5.89 5.78
C GLY A 159 3.41 7.40 5.55
N HIS A 160 2.21 7.97 5.68
CA HIS A 160 1.98 9.41 5.66
C HIS A 160 2.74 10.12 6.77
N GLY A 161 2.70 9.58 7.99
CA GLY A 161 3.44 10.11 9.13
C GLY A 161 4.93 10.17 8.88
N LEU A 162 5.52 9.09 8.39
CA LEU A 162 6.95 9.04 8.07
C LEU A 162 7.32 9.97 6.91
N THR A 163 6.48 10.02 5.87
CA THR A 163 6.67 10.96 4.75
C THR A 163 6.74 12.41 5.25
N ALA A 164 5.84 12.79 6.14
CA ALA A 164 5.80 14.15 6.70
C ALA A 164 6.94 14.41 7.71
N LEU A 165 7.27 13.45 8.58
CA LEU A 165 8.26 13.61 9.63
C LEU A 165 9.69 13.70 9.10
N TYR A 166 9.98 13.03 7.98
CA TYR A 166 11.32 13.03 7.38
C TYR A 166 11.40 13.85 6.09
N ASP A 167 10.32 14.55 5.69
CA ASP A 167 10.23 15.30 4.43
C ASP A 167 10.70 14.46 3.22
N LEU A 168 10.11 13.26 3.08
CA LEU A 168 10.56 12.29 2.08
C LEU A 168 10.29 12.76 0.66
N PRO A 169 11.23 12.56 -0.28
CA PRO A 169 11.09 12.96 -1.67
C PRO A 169 10.15 12.01 -2.44
N ILE A 170 8.85 12.19 -2.35
CA ILE A 170 7.86 11.39 -3.08
C ILE A 170 7.69 11.95 -4.50
N THR A 171 7.95 11.12 -5.52
CA THR A 171 7.92 11.52 -6.94
C THR A 171 6.63 11.16 -7.67
N GLY A 172 5.62 10.68 -6.96
CA GLY A 172 4.34 10.25 -7.50
C GLY A 172 3.20 10.67 -6.60
N ARG A 173 2.13 9.87 -6.62
CA ARG A 173 1.07 10.02 -5.62
C ARG A 173 1.59 9.47 -4.29
N GLU A 174 1.46 10.26 -3.25
CA GLU A 174 1.82 9.83 -1.89
C GLU A 174 1.02 8.60 -1.46
N GLU A 175 -0.25 8.56 -1.79
CA GLU A 175 -1.15 7.43 -1.53
C GLU A 175 -0.63 6.08 -2.08
N ASP A 176 -0.10 6.09 -3.32
CA ASP A 176 0.49 4.88 -3.92
C ASP A 176 1.82 4.51 -3.23
N ALA A 177 2.58 5.49 -2.78
CA ALA A 177 3.83 5.27 -2.06
C ALA A 177 3.60 4.68 -0.66
N VAL A 178 2.61 5.19 0.09
CA VAL A 178 2.32 4.66 1.44
C VAL A 178 1.63 3.29 1.39
N ASP A 179 0.88 2.96 0.32
CA ASP A 179 0.43 1.58 0.07
C ASP A 179 1.60 0.63 -0.13
N GLN A 180 2.62 1.06 -0.89
CA GLN A 180 3.86 0.30 -1.07
C GLN A 180 4.58 0.11 0.26
N PHE A 181 4.73 1.17 1.06
CA PHE A 181 5.33 1.08 2.38
C PHE A 181 4.62 0.05 3.27
N ALA A 182 3.29 0.13 3.38
CA ALA A 182 2.50 -0.82 4.17
C ALA A 182 2.67 -2.27 3.70
N ALA A 183 2.61 -2.50 2.38
CA ALA A 183 2.78 -3.84 1.80
C ALA A 183 4.20 -4.37 2.01
N LEU A 184 5.23 -3.56 1.75
CA LEU A 184 6.63 -3.96 1.87
C LEU A 184 7.04 -4.20 3.33
N THR A 185 6.51 -3.44 4.28
CA THR A 185 6.71 -3.69 5.72
C THR A 185 6.20 -5.08 6.11
N LEU A 186 5.00 -5.46 5.66
CA LEU A 186 4.45 -6.79 5.93
C LEU A 186 5.18 -7.91 5.19
N ILE A 187 5.64 -7.67 3.95
CA ILE A 187 6.44 -8.62 3.18
C ILE A 187 7.81 -8.81 3.83
N GLY A 188 8.43 -7.74 4.31
CA GLY A 188 9.73 -7.79 4.98
C GLY A 188 9.72 -8.54 6.32
N ALA A 189 8.54 -8.75 6.89
CA ALA A 189 8.34 -9.53 8.11
C ALA A 189 8.08 -11.03 7.87
N ASP A 190 8.00 -11.49 6.60
CA ASP A 190 7.91 -12.92 6.28
C ASP A 190 9.25 -13.62 6.58
N GLU A 191 9.21 -14.79 7.20
CA GLU A 191 10.40 -15.59 7.48
C GLU A 191 10.60 -16.72 6.46
N GLU A 192 11.87 -17.11 6.24
CA GLU A 192 12.18 -18.23 5.35
C GLU A 192 11.61 -19.54 5.92
N GLY A 193 10.77 -20.19 5.13
CA GLY A 193 10.11 -21.45 5.50
C GLY A 193 8.71 -21.29 6.05
N ASP A 194 8.23 -20.06 6.21
CA ASP A 194 6.84 -19.80 6.60
C ASP A 194 5.86 -20.39 5.58
N THR A 195 4.83 -21.04 6.08
CA THR A 195 3.65 -21.37 5.28
C THR A 195 2.86 -20.10 4.97
N PHE A 196 1.98 -20.16 3.98
CA PHE A 196 1.13 -19.02 3.64
C PHE A 196 0.35 -18.45 4.86
N GLU A 197 -0.14 -19.34 5.73
CA GLU A 197 -0.91 -18.96 6.92
C GLU A 197 -0.06 -18.29 8.02
N GLU A 198 1.26 -18.45 7.98
CA GLU A 198 2.19 -17.84 8.95
C GLU A 198 2.71 -16.48 8.50
N ARG A 199 2.70 -16.20 7.19
CA ARG A 199 3.29 -14.98 6.61
C ARG A 199 2.51 -13.71 6.96
N PRO A 200 3.16 -12.67 7.53
CA PRO A 200 2.54 -11.35 7.72
C PRO A 200 2.08 -10.69 6.42
N SER A 201 2.76 -10.91 5.29
CA SER A 201 2.38 -10.37 3.98
C SER A 201 0.95 -10.73 3.55
N ARG A 202 0.36 -11.83 4.06
CA ARG A 202 -1.06 -12.16 3.82
C ARG A 202 -2.02 -11.08 4.31
N PHE A 203 -1.64 -10.28 5.30
CA PHE A 203 -2.46 -9.19 5.81
C PHE A 203 -2.57 -8.04 4.79
N ALA A 204 -1.56 -7.85 3.94
CA ALA A 204 -1.66 -6.92 2.83
C ALA A 204 -2.74 -7.32 1.81
N LEU A 205 -3.00 -8.63 1.61
CA LEU A 205 -4.12 -9.09 0.78
C LEU A 205 -5.48 -8.66 1.35
N LEU A 206 -5.62 -8.67 2.67
CA LEU A 206 -6.86 -8.24 3.35
C LEU A 206 -7.09 -6.74 3.17
N GLY A 207 -6.06 -5.92 3.37
CA GLY A 207 -6.11 -4.48 3.14
C GLY A 207 -6.40 -4.12 1.69
N ALA A 208 -5.70 -4.76 0.75
CA ALA A 208 -5.93 -4.59 -0.68
C ALA A 208 -7.38 -4.93 -1.07
N TYR A 209 -7.91 -6.04 -0.57
CA TYR A 209 -9.29 -6.44 -0.82
C TYR A 209 -10.29 -5.41 -0.29
N PHE A 210 -10.04 -4.88 0.90
CA PHE A 210 -10.88 -3.83 1.48
C PHE A 210 -10.94 -2.59 0.57
N PHE A 211 -9.80 -2.12 0.04
CA PHE A 211 -9.79 -1.01 -0.92
C PHE A 211 -10.61 -1.31 -2.16
N LYS A 212 -10.57 -2.53 -2.67
CA LYS A 212 -11.40 -2.95 -3.78
C LYS A 212 -12.89 -2.86 -3.44
N GLN A 213 -13.30 -3.26 -2.24
CA GLN A 213 -14.70 -3.19 -1.81
C GLN A 213 -15.20 -1.75 -1.67
N LEU A 214 -14.35 -0.83 -1.23
CA LEU A 214 -14.68 0.61 -1.14
C LEU A 214 -14.79 1.29 -2.52
N ALA A 215 -14.24 0.70 -3.59
CA ALA A 215 -14.17 1.32 -4.91
C ALA A 215 -15.53 1.51 -5.59
N GLY A 216 -16.60 0.87 -5.10
CA GLY A 216 -17.89 0.86 -5.78
C GLY A 216 -17.90 0.07 -7.10
N ALA A 217 -19.02 0.10 -7.81
CA ALA A 217 -19.16 -0.56 -9.10
C ALA A 217 -18.44 0.22 -10.22
N PRO A 218 -17.88 -0.46 -11.25
CA PRO A 218 -17.19 0.21 -12.36
C PRO A 218 -18.03 1.25 -13.10
N GLU A 219 -19.35 1.11 -13.11
CA GLU A 219 -20.30 2.04 -13.70
C GLU A 219 -20.44 3.37 -12.94
N ASP A 220 -20.00 3.42 -11.70
CA ASP A 220 -20.07 4.60 -10.84
C ASP A 220 -18.86 5.55 -11.02
N LEU A 221 -18.00 5.31 -12.01
CA LEU A 221 -16.81 6.13 -12.29
C LEU A 221 -17.22 7.57 -12.67
N THR A 222 -17.04 8.49 -11.75
CA THR A 222 -17.36 9.90 -11.89
C THR A 222 -16.10 10.77 -11.94
N ARG A 223 -16.25 12.06 -12.32
CA ARG A 223 -15.13 13.01 -12.25
C ARG A 223 -14.55 13.13 -10.84
N ALA A 224 -15.38 13.01 -9.81
CA ALA A 224 -14.95 13.08 -8.42
C ALA A 224 -13.99 11.92 -8.08
N ILE A 225 -14.28 10.71 -8.54
CA ILE A 225 -13.41 9.54 -8.33
C ILE A 225 -12.04 9.74 -9.02
N PHE A 226 -12.06 10.23 -10.28
CA PHE A 226 -10.80 10.46 -11.01
C PHE A 226 -9.98 11.65 -10.49
N SER A 227 -10.59 12.58 -9.77
CA SER A 227 -9.90 13.71 -9.14
C SER A 227 -9.54 13.48 -7.68
N ASN A 228 -9.83 12.30 -7.14
CA ASN A 228 -9.45 11.90 -5.79
C ASN A 228 -7.92 11.75 -5.67
N GLU A 229 -7.39 12.00 -4.51
CA GLU A 229 -5.96 11.79 -4.19
C GLU A 229 -5.59 10.31 -4.26
N HIS A 230 -6.50 9.42 -3.85
CA HIS A 230 -6.29 7.98 -3.95
C HIS A 230 -6.44 7.49 -5.38
N SER A 231 -5.64 6.51 -5.76
CA SER A 231 -5.86 5.68 -6.95
C SER A 231 -7.16 4.89 -6.82
N LEU A 232 -7.73 4.42 -7.94
CA LEU A 232 -8.92 3.59 -7.88
C LEU A 232 -8.66 2.36 -7.00
N GLY A 233 -9.60 2.02 -6.14
CA GLY A 233 -9.43 0.89 -5.20
C GLY A 233 -9.10 -0.43 -5.90
N GLN A 234 -9.59 -0.65 -7.13
CA GLN A 234 -9.17 -1.79 -7.95
C GLN A 234 -7.71 -1.70 -8.40
N GLN A 235 -7.17 -0.50 -8.66
CA GLN A 235 -5.77 -0.32 -8.99
C GLN A 235 -4.91 -0.62 -7.77
N ARG A 236 -5.22 -0.03 -6.62
CA ARG A 236 -4.55 -0.30 -5.33
C ARG A 236 -4.53 -1.79 -5.01
N TYR A 237 -5.67 -2.48 -5.21
CA TYR A 237 -5.80 -3.92 -5.04
C TYR A 237 -4.79 -4.72 -5.88
N TYR A 238 -4.73 -4.46 -7.18
CA TYR A 238 -3.81 -5.16 -8.06
C TYR A 238 -2.35 -4.76 -7.85
N ASP A 239 -2.07 -3.54 -7.43
CA ASP A 239 -0.72 -3.06 -7.17
C ASP A 239 -0.14 -3.73 -5.91
N VAL A 240 -0.91 -3.82 -4.83
CA VAL A 240 -0.50 -4.56 -3.62
C VAL A 240 -0.35 -6.05 -3.91
N MET A 241 -1.29 -6.68 -4.62
CA MET A 241 -1.13 -8.09 -5.02
C MET A 241 0.13 -8.33 -5.84
N CYS A 242 0.49 -7.38 -6.69
CA CYS A 242 1.69 -7.49 -7.51
C CYS A 242 2.97 -7.43 -6.66
N LEU A 243 2.99 -6.64 -5.59
CA LEU A 243 4.10 -6.66 -4.64
C LEU A 243 4.23 -8.01 -3.95
N ILE A 244 3.12 -8.56 -3.47
CA ILE A 244 3.08 -9.83 -2.76
C ILE A 244 3.53 -10.98 -3.67
N ILE A 245 2.96 -11.13 -4.87
CA ILE A 245 3.37 -12.19 -5.80
C ILE A 245 4.80 -11.97 -6.30
N GLY A 246 5.23 -10.72 -6.43
CA GLY A 246 6.58 -10.38 -6.87
C GLY A 246 7.66 -10.70 -5.84
N SER A 247 7.32 -10.70 -4.55
CA SER A 247 8.23 -11.06 -3.46
C SER A 247 8.53 -12.56 -3.42
N ASP A 248 7.49 -13.40 -3.60
CA ASP A 248 7.61 -14.86 -3.61
C ASP A 248 6.60 -15.48 -4.57
N MET A 249 7.01 -15.67 -5.82
CA MET A 249 6.17 -16.28 -6.85
C MET A 249 5.86 -17.75 -6.56
N GLU A 250 6.75 -18.47 -5.88
CA GLU A 250 6.53 -19.91 -5.59
C GLU A 250 5.32 -20.10 -4.67
N THR A 251 5.25 -19.30 -3.61
CA THR A 251 4.15 -19.33 -2.64
C THR A 251 2.87 -18.71 -3.19
N TYR A 252 2.94 -17.54 -3.84
CA TYR A 252 1.74 -16.75 -4.16
C TYR A 252 1.16 -16.99 -5.56
N ALA A 253 1.96 -17.41 -6.56
CA ALA A 253 1.42 -17.66 -7.90
C ALA A 253 0.35 -18.76 -7.94
N PRO A 254 0.48 -19.89 -7.23
CA PRO A 254 -0.58 -20.90 -7.20
C PRO A 254 -1.92 -20.39 -6.65
N ILE A 255 -1.87 -19.38 -5.78
CA ILE A 255 -3.05 -18.78 -5.14
C ILE A 255 -3.65 -17.67 -6.01
N LEU A 256 -2.81 -16.73 -6.46
CA LEU A 256 -3.25 -15.51 -7.14
C LEU A 256 -3.36 -15.66 -8.66
N THR A 257 -2.60 -16.59 -9.23
CA THR A 257 -2.51 -16.80 -10.69
C THR A 257 -2.49 -18.29 -11.09
N PRO A 258 -3.46 -19.11 -10.62
CA PRO A 258 -3.44 -20.55 -10.89
C PRO A 258 -3.49 -20.90 -12.39
N GLY A 259 -4.18 -20.09 -13.20
CA GLY A 259 -4.21 -20.26 -14.65
C GLY A 259 -2.84 -20.06 -15.29
N MET A 260 -2.08 -19.08 -14.82
CA MET A 260 -0.72 -18.83 -15.28
C MET A 260 0.21 -19.99 -14.90
N VAL A 261 0.13 -20.49 -13.68
CA VAL A 261 0.91 -21.65 -13.22
C VAL A 261 0.63 -22.88 -14.08
N MET A 262 -0.65 -23.18 -14.38
CA MET A 262 -1.02 -24.29 -15.27
C MET A 262 -0.35 -24.19 -16.65
N VAL A 263 -0.28 -23.00 -17.21
CA VAL A 263 0.36 -22.78 -18.52
C VAL A 263 1.84 -23.07 -18.44
N PHE A 264 2.54 -22.49 -17.45
CA PHE A 264 3.99 -22.69 -17.31
C PHE A 264 4.36 -24.15 -16.99
N ASP A 265 3.62 -24.82 -16.13
CA ASP A 265 3.80 -26.27 -15.86
C ASP A 265 3.66 -27.11 -17.12
N THR A 266 2.72 -26.74 -18.00
CA THR A 266 2.52 -27.48 -19.24
C THR A 266 3.61 -27.18 -20.25
N VAL A 267 4.09 -25.95 -20.33
CA VAL A 267 5.21 -25.55 -21.19
C VAL A 267 6.49 -26.26 -20.72
N GLU A 268 6.74 -26.32 -19.43
CA GLU A 268 7.93 -26.97 -18.87
C GLU A 268 7.95 -28.48 -19.19
N LYS A 269 6.77 -29.14 -19.13
CA LYS A 269 6.65 -30.56 -19.44
C LYS A 269 6.77 -30.87 -20.94
N ASN A 270 6.42 -29.92 -21.81
CA ASN A 270 6.33 -30.11 -23.26
C ASN A 270 6.89 -28.86 -24.01
N PRO A 271 8.14 -28.46 -23.82
CA PRO A 271 8.66 -27.19 -24.33
C PRO A 271 8.67 -27.11 -25.87
N ALA A 272 8.76 -28.25 -26.57
CA ALA A 272 8.79 -28.28 -28.03
C ALA A 272 7.40 -28.01 -28.67
N ASP A 273 6.33 -28.11 -27.91
CA ASP A 273 4.96 -27.91 -28.42
C ASP A 273 4.52 -26.44 -28.33
N PHE A 274 5.31 -25.58 -27.68
CA PHE A 274 4.97 -24.20 -27.42
C PHE A 274 6.03 -23.23 -27.98
N ASP A 275 5.55 -22.25 -28.71
CA ASP A 275 6.26 -21.01 -29.01
C ASP A 275 5.67 -19.84 -28.19
N GLN A 276 6.28 -18.68 -28.25
CA GLN A 276 5.84 -17.50 -27.49
C GLN A 276 4.37 -17.12 -27.78
N ALA A 277 3.93 -17.22 -29.04
CA ALA A 277 2.57 -16.85 -29.42
C ALA A 277 1.52 -17.81 -28.82
N LYS A 278 1.83 -19.12 -28.80
CA LYS A 278 0.97 -20.12 -28.16
C LYS A 278 0.88 -19.95 -26.66
N VAL A 279 2.02 -19.66 -26.01
CA VAL A 279 2.05 -19.39 -24.56
C VAL A 279 1.18 -18.18 -24.24
N MET A 280 1.32 -17.07 -24.98
CA MET A 280 0.50 -15.87 -24.76
C MET A 280 -0.99 -16.11 -25.03
N ASP A 281 -1.35 -16.87 -26.10
CA ASP A 281 -2.74 -17.24 -26.36
C ASP A 281 -3.33 -18.10 -25.25
N TRP A 282 -2.56 -19.03 -24.71
CA TRP A 282 -3.04 -19.87 -23.62
C TRP A 282 -3.14 -19.10 -22.30
N LEU A 283 -2.19 -18.24 -21.95
CA LEU A 283 -2.31 -17.35 -20.82
C LEU A 283 -3.59 -16.51 -20.89
N ALA A 284 -3.92 -15.97 -22.05
CA ALA A 284 -5.14 -15.21 -22.24
C ALA A 284 -6.43 -16.08 -22.07
N LYS A 285 -6.38 -17.35 -22.45
CA LYS A 285 -7.52 -18.28 -22.30
C LYS A 285 -7.73 -18.81 -20.88
N THR A 286 -6.69 -18.81 -20.07
CA THR A 286 -6.73 -19.23 -18.66
C THR A 286 -6.83 -18.07 -17.68
N ASP A 287 -6.89 -16.84 -18.16
CA ASP A 287 -6.84 -15.63 -17.33
C ASP A 287 -8.05 -15.51 -16.39
N ASP A 288 -9.21 -16.02 -16.79
CA ASP A 288 -10.41 -16.07 -15.95
C ASP A 288 -10.25 -16.96 -14.70
N LEU A 289 -9.21 -17.78 -14.64
CA LEU A 289 -8.87 -18.58 -13.45
C LEU A 289 -8.02 -17.78 -12.44
N ASN A 290 -7.46 -16.66 -12.86
CA ASN A 290 -6.56 -15.84 -12.06
C ASN A 290 -7.33 -14.75 -11.32
N ILE A 291 -6.88 -14.46 -10.10
CA ILE A 291 -7.28 -13.26 -9.35
C ILE A 291 -6.50 -12.04 -9.87
N LEU A 292 -5.18 -12.19 -10.01
CA LEU A 292 -4.33 -11.20 -10.67
C LEU A 292 -4.14 -11.59 -12.15
N PRO A 293 -4.53 -10.75 -13.11
CA PRO A 293 -4.37 -11.06 -14.53
C PRO A 293 -2.93 -11.42 -14.90
N SER A 294 -2.75 -12.44 -15.76
CA SER A 294 -1.43 -12.92 -16.17
C SER A 294 -0.55 -11.81 -16.75
N SER A 295 -1.14 -10.89 -17.53
CA SER A 295 -0.43 -9.74 -18.10
C SER A 295 0.15 -8.79 -17.04
N ARG A 296 -0.49 -8.71 -15.88
CA ARG A 296 0.00 -7.94 -14.72
C ARG A 296 1.06 -8.75 -13.96
N ALA A 297 0.76 -10.01 -13.66
CA ALA A 297 1.60 -10.91 -12.87
C ALA A 297 3.01 -11.07 -13.45
N LEU A 298 3.15 -11.14 -14.77
CA LEU A 298 4.45 -11.26 -15.45
C LEU A 298 5.45 -10.11 -15.18
N ARG A 299 5.00 -8.99 -14.63
CA ARG A 299 5.85 -7.83 -14.33
C ARG A 299 6.14 -7.67 -12.84
N CYS A 300 5.43 -8.39 -11.99
CA CYS A 300 5.41 -8.17 -10.56
C CYS A 300 6.77 -8.36 -9.89
N GLN A 301 7.56 -9.36 -10.30
CA GLN A 301 8.89 -9.59 -9.74
C GLN A 301 9.84 -8.40 -9.98
N GLN A 302 9.78 -7.78 -11.16
CA GLN A 302 10.61 -6.63 -11.46
C GLN A 302 10.13 -5.37 -10.74
N GLU A 303 8.82 -5.21 -10.58
CA GLU A 303 8.23 -4.09 -9.87
C GLU A 303 8.53 -4.19 -8.37
N PHE A 304 8.33 -5.35 -7.76
CA PHE A 304 8.72 -5.61 -6.38
C PHE A 304 10.20 -5.28 -6.13
N ALA A 305 11.11 -5.86 -6.92
CA ALA A 305 12.54 -5.64 -6.75
C ALA A 305 12.91 -4.14 -6.81
N ARG A 306 12.25 -3.37 -7.68
CA ARG A 306 12.48 -1.93 -7.83
C ARG A 306 11.93 -1.15 -6.65
N TYR A 307 10.69 -1.42 -6.23
CA TYR A 307 10.07 -0.67 -5.14
C TYR A 307 10.70 -1.00 -3.80
N ASN A 308 11.03 -2.28 -3.56
CA ASN A 308 11.76 -2.69 -2.37
C ASN A 308 13.11 -1.95 -2.28
N ALA A 309 13.92 -1.99 -3.33
CA ALA A 309 15.20 -1.29 -3.34
C ALA A 309 15.05 0.25 -3.19
N SER A 310 13.95 0.83 -3.65
CA SER A 310 13.68 2.25 -3.46
C SER A 310 13.34 2.58 -2.01
N TRP A 311 12.51 1.76 -1.38
CA TRP A 311 12.16 1.94 0.03
C TRP A 311 13.33 1.62 0.96
N ASP A 312 14.14 0.60 0.68
CA ASP A 312 15.40 0.33 1.40
C ASP A 312 16.31 1.57 1.36
N TYR A 313 16.48 2.17 0.17
CA TYR A 313 17.27 3.40 0.04
C TYR A 313 16.67 4.57 0.84
N ILE A 314 15.35 4.75 0.84
CA ILE A 314 14.68 5.81 1.61
C ILE A 314 14.88 5.59 3.10
N VAL A 315 14.64 4.38 3.61
CA VAL A 315 14.83 4.05 5.03
C VAL A 315 16.29 4.27 5.43
N ASP A 316 17.24 3.72 4.69
CA ASP A 316 18.67 3.84 4.99
C ASP A 316 19.16 5.30 4.95
N THR A 317 18.62 6.12 4.02
CA THR A 317 19.10 7.48 3.80
C THR A 317 18.48 8.49 4.75
N PHE A 318 17.17 8.35 5.05
CA PHE A 318 16.40 9.38 5.75
C PHE A 318 15.96 8.96 7.15
N MET A 319 15.80 7.67 7.43
CA MET A 319 15.20 7.21 8.68
C MET A 319 16.18 6.51 9.62
N THR A 320 17.38 6.19 9.18
CA THR A 320 18.41 5.58 10.03
C THR A 320 19.50 6.60 10.40
N VAL A 321 20.09 6.44 11.59
CA VAL A 321 21.25 7.23 11.98
C VAL A 321 22.46 6.74 11.17
N GLN A 322 23.03 7.60 10.35
CA GLN A 322 24.29 7.28 9.69
C GLN A 322 25.39 7.19 10.74
N ALA A 323 26.06 6.05 10.81
CA ALA A 323 27.25 5.91 11.65
C ALA A 323 28.35 6.83 11.09
N ASP A 324 28.84 7.76 11.92
CA ASP A 324 29.98 8.64 11.62
C ASP A 324 31.26 7.85 11.29
#